data_bad007c6baaa5bb2d1c1c42357819a46
#
_entry.id   bad007c6baaa5bb2d1c1c42357819a46
#
_cell.length_a   1.000
_cell.length_b   1.000
_cell.length_c   1.000
_cell.angle_alpha   90.00
_cell.angle_beta   90.00
_cell.angle_gamma   90.00
#
_symmetry.space_group_name_H-M   'P 1'
#
loop_
_entity.id
_entity.type
_entity.pdbx_description
1 polymer ?
#
loop_
_entity_poly.entity_id
_entity_poly.type
_entity_poly.pdbx_seq_one_letter_code
_entity_poly.pdbx_strand_id
1 'polypeptide(L)'
;MYTGIGASAGIGIGSAVIVKEPSLAYDNKAVSDVDAEKKRLAEALDKCIAKTQAMADDMKERVGEKEAEILEGHVLLLMDPEMTGQMETSIADDKMCAEAAVEKICDYYMQMFSSIDDEMFQQRATDVCDIKTRLLKILLDVEDVDLANVPEGTVLVAEDLTPSMTAGINPKNVTGILTEIGGKTSHSAILARALEIPAVLSIPGITEKISNGDKVVLDGSEGQTYINPDEKLQAEYEQKRVAYLEEKAALAQFVGKETKTADGVKVELCANIGKPEDALKVVECDGEGIGLFRTEFLFMDRPQIPTEEEQFAAYKKVAETLEGKPVIIRTLDVGGDKEIPYLALEKEENPFLGFRAIRLCLKREDLYRPQLKALLRASAYGDIRIMVPMVTCLDELRAVKNMIAELKEELKAEGVAYDENIKVGIMIETPAASLMADVFAKEADFFSIGTNDLTGYTMAVDRGNAEVAYLYSAYNPAVLRSIERVIKAGRAEGIMVGMCGEAAADPLLAPLLISFGMNEFSVSATSILATRKGISLWTKEEADAVAAKAMSLTTEAEVEAYLKNVAKH
;
A
#
# COMPACT_ATOMS: atom_id res chain seq x y z
N MET A 1 -5.34 -17.46 23.10
CA MET A 1 -5.25 -16.32 22.17
C MET A 1 -3.80 -16.19 21.73
N TYR A 2 -3.58 -16.02 20.45
CA TYR A 2 -2.29 -15.74 19.82
C TYR A 2 -2.41 -14.45 19.01
N THR A 3 -1.34 -13.73 18.87
CA THR A 3 -1.31 -12.47 18.12
C THR A 3 -0.21 -12.56 17.07
N GLY A 4 -0.53 -12.15 15.86
CA GLY A 4 0.36 -12.07 14.72
C GLY A 4 0.13 -10.80 13.94
N ILE A 5 0.57 -10.77 12.69
CA ILE A 5 0.37 -9.66 11.78
C ILE A 5 -0.94 -9.89 11.01
N GLY A 6 -1.92 -8.99 11.17
CA GLY A 6 -3.10 -8.97 10.31
C GLY A 6 -2.69 -8.63 8.88
N ALA A 7 -2.83 -9.60 7.98
CA ALA A 7 -2.33 -9.51 6.61
C ALA A 7 -3.44 -9.39 5.56
N SER A 8 -4.61 -9.97 5.82
CA SER A 8 -5.82 -9.85 5.00
C SER A 8 -7.03 -9.74 5.91
N ALA A 9 -7.81 -8.68 5.73
CA ALA A 9 -8.93 -8.33 6.62
C ALA A 9 -10.09 -9.35 6.55
N GLY A 10 -10.84 -9.43 7.64
CA GLY A 10 -12.01 -10.28 7.78
C GLY A 10 -11.90 -11.28 8.92
N ILE A 11 -12.98 -12.02 9.15
CA ILE A 11 -13.07 -13.03 10.21
C ILE A 11 -13.10 -14.42 9.58
N GLY A 12 -12.09 -15.23 9.89
CA GLY A 12 -12.01 -16.63 9.51
C GLY A 12 -12.47 -17.55 10.66
N ILE A 13 -13.38 -18.47 10.37
CA ILE A 13 -13.87 -19.49 11.32
C ILE A 13 -13.87 -20.83 10.62
N GLY A 14 -13.16 -21.81 11.16
CA GLY A 14 -13.08 -23.12 10.52
C GLY A 14 -12.33 -24.16 11.32
N SER A 15 -11.95 -25.22 10.65
CA SER A 15 -11.12 -26.29 11.22
C SER A 15 -9.71 -26.25 10.66
N ALA A 16 -8.71 -26.39 11.50
CA ALA A 16 -7.31 -26.34 11.12
C ALA A 16 -6.92 -27.51 10.21
N VAL A 17 -6.20 -27.21 9.13
CA VAL A 17 -5.46 -28.17 8.32
C VAL A 17 -4.01 -27.71 8.26
N ILE A 18 -3.13 -28.51 8.86
CA ILE A 18 -1.71 -28.22 8.88
C ILE A 18 -1.10 -28.66 7.57
N VAL A 19 -0.55 -27.70 6.83
CA VAL A 19 0.20 -27.93 5.59
C VAL A 19 1.63 -28.28 5.97
N LYS A 20 2.01 -29.53 5.77
CA LYS A 20 3.37 -30.00 6.00
C LYS A 20 4.01 -30.36 4.66
N GLU A 21 5.17 -29.80 4.42
CA GLU A 21 6.00 -30.21 3.29
C GLU A 21 6.43 -31.67 3.47
N PRO A 22 6.35 -32.51 2.42
CA PRO A 22 6.86 -33.85 2.47
C PRO A 22 8.39 -33.83 2.59
N SER A 23 8.95 -34.90 3.19
CA SER A 23 10.41 -35.03 3.28
C SER A 23 11.03 -35.21 1.91
N LEU A 24 12.00 -34.37 1.58
CA LEU A 24 12.78 -34.42 0.33
C LEU A 24 14.15 -35.06 0.54
N ALA A 25 14.26 -35.97 1.52
CA ALA A 25 15.50 -36.69 1.77
C ALA A 25 15.84 -37.64 0.63
N TYR A 26 17.06 -37.59 0.14
CA TYR A 26 17.59 -38.42 -0.94
C TYR A 26 18.97 -38.99 -0.58
N ASP A 27 19.41 -39.99 -1.30
CA ASP A 27 20.70 -40.65 -1.12
C ASP A 27 21.74 -40.00 -2.07
N ASN A 28 22.63 -39.21 -1.50
CA ASN A 28 23.67 -38.48 -2.26
C ASN A 28 24.82 -39.43 -2.65
N LYS A 29 24.58 -40.30 -3.64
CA LYS A 29 25.57 -41.21 -4.20
C LYS A 29 26.25 -40.64 -5.44
N ALA A 30 27.55 -40.93 -5.59
CA ALA A 30 28.26 -40.54 -6.80
C ALA A 30 27.68 -41.24 -8.03
N VAL A 31 27.45 -40.46 -9.08
CA VAL A 31 26.84 -40.90 -10.34
C VAL A 31 27.87 -41.61 -11.22
N SER A 32 27.50 -42.77 -11.72
CA SER A 32 28.34 -43.55 -12.64
C SER A 32 28.09 -43.24 -14.12
N ASP A 33 26.84 -42.86 -14.46
CA ASP A 33 26.42 -42.48 -15.81
C ASP A 33 25.98 -41.00 -15.81
N VAL A 34 26.92 -40.13 -16.16
CA VAL A 34 26.73 -38.66 -16.18
C VAL A 34 25.71 -38.24 -17.24
N ASP A 35 25.70 -38.90 -18.40
CA ASP A 35 24.80 -38.52 -19.50
C ASP A 35 23.35 -38.88 -19.18
N ALA A 36 23.13 -40.03 -18.55
CA ALA A 36 21.80 -40.43 -18.08
C ALA A 36 21.28 -39.48 -17.00
N GLU A 37 22.15 -39.03 -16.10
CA GLU A 37 21.75 -38.12 -15.00
C GLU A 37 21.47 -36.71 -15.49
N LYS A 38 22.26 -36.18 -16.43
CA LYS A 38 21.96 -34.91 -17.10
C LYS A 38 20.62 -34.95 -17.83
N LYS A 39 20.33 -36.06 -18.51
CA LYS A 39 19.05 -36.27 -19.18
C LYS A 39 17.89 -36.26 -18.16
N ARG A 40 18.08 -36.91 -17.01
CA ARG A 40 17.09 -36.95 -15.93
C ARG A 40 16.82 -35.54 -15.37
N LEU A 41 17.87 -34.72 -15.18
CA LEU A 41 17.73 -33.31 -14.79
C LEU A 41 16.98 -32.51 -15.85
N ALA A 42 17.33 -32.65 -17.13
CA ALA A 42 16.66 -31.94 -18.23
C ALA A 42 15.16 -32.28 -18.30
N GLU A 43 14.80 -33.58 -18.19
CA GLU A 43 13.40 -34.02 -18.15
C GLU A 43 12.65 -33.47 -16.93
N ALA A 44 13.32 -33.33 -15.77
CA ALA A 44 12.73 -32.73 -14.58
C ALA A 44 12.52 -31.20 -14.71
N LEU A 45 13.48 -30.49 -15.32
CA LEU A 45 13.36 -29.07 -15.65
C LEU A 45 12.19 -28.82 -16.60
N ASP A 46 12.10 -29.58 -17.71
CA ASP A 46 10.99 -29.44 -18.66
C ASP A 46 9.63 -29.66 -18.01
N LYS A 47 9.51 -30.68 -17.14
CA LYS A 47 8.28 -30.94 -16.39
C LYS A 47 7.98 -29.81 -15.38
N CYS A 48 9.01 -29.27 -14.71
CA CYS A 48 8.85 -28.17 -13.76
C CYS A 48 8.38 -26.90 -14.47
N ILE A 49 9.00 -26.56 -15.60
CA ILE A 49 8.61 -25.41 -16.43
C ILE A 49 7.15 -25.54 -16.87
N ALA A 50 6.77 -26.71 -17.44
CA ALA A 50 5.41 -26.92 -17.91
C ALA A 50 4.37 -26.84 -16.79
N LYS A 51 4.64 -27.42 -15.62
CA LYS A 51 3.76 -27.29 -14.44
C LYS A 51 3.67 -25.85 -13.95
N THR A 52 4.79 -25.14 -13.87
CA THR A 52 4.83 -23.74 -13.41
C THR A 52 4.06 -22.83 -14.35
N GLN A 53 4.21 -23.02 -15.67
CA GLN A 53 3.46 -22.24 -16.66
C GLN A 53 1.95 -22.50 -16.54
N ALA A 54 1.54 -23.74 -16.38
CA ALA A 54 0.12 -24.08 -16.18
C ALA A 54 -0.44 -23.43 -14.89
N MET A 55 0.36 -23.37 -13.82
CA MET A 55 -0.03 -22.68 -12.58
C MET A 55 -0.14 -21.17 -12.77
N ALA A 56 0.79 -20.56 -13.54
CA ALA A 56 0.74 -19.15 -13.87
C ALA A 56 -0.50 -18.80 -14.70
N ASP A 57 -0.82 -19.64 -15.71
CA ASP A 57 -1.99 -19.46 -16.57
C ASP A 57 -3.31 -19.56 -15.75
N ASP A 58 -3.44 -20.55 -14.86
CA ASP A 58 -4.60 -20.70 -13.96
C ASP A 58 -4.71 -19.51 -12.98
N MET A 59 -3.57 -19.09 -12.42
CA MET A 59 -3.53 -17.92 -11.53
C MET A 59 -3.98 -16.64 -12.26
N LYS A 60 -3.55 -16.44 -13.49
CA LYS A 60 -3.93 -15.31 -14.33
C LYS A 60 -5.43 -15.27 -14.57
N GLU A 61 -6.06 -16.39 -14.82
CA GLU A 61 -7.51 -16.48 -15.04
C GLU A 61 -8.32 -16.28 -13.75
N ARG A 62 -7.83 -16.79 -12.62
CA ARG A 62 -8.58 -16.82 -11.35
C ARG A 62 -8.36 -15.62 -10.45
N VAL A 63 -7.17 -15.05 -10.46
CA VAL A 63 -6.76 -14.01 -9.50
C VAL A 63 -6.37 -12.72 -10.22
N GLY A 64 -5.49 -12.81 -11.22
CA GLY A 64 -5.08 -11.65 -12.01
C GLY A 64 -3.69 -11.79 -12.60
N GLU A 65 -3.36 -10.86 -13.50
CA GLU A 65 -2.08 -10.85 -14.22
C GLU A 65 -0.90 -10.59 -13.29
N LYS A 66 -1.07 -9.69 -12.34
CA LYS A 66 -0.02 -9.28 -11.40
C LYS A 66 0.42 -10.42 -10.47
N GLU A 67 -0.52 -11.22 -9.99
CA GLU A 67 -0.25 -12.36 -9.13
C GLU A 67 0.40 -13.51 -9.91
N ALA A 68 0.08 -13.65 -11.20
CA ALA A 68 0.70 -14.62 -12.11
C ALA A 68 2.16 -14.27 -12.45
N GLU A 69 2.55 -12.98 -12.48
CA GLU A 69 3.92 -12.53 -12.78
C GLU A 69 4.99 -13.19 -11.89
N ILE A 70 4.65 -13.55 -10.66
CA ILE A 70 5.56 -14.24 -9.75
C ILE A 70 5.94 -15.62 -10.31
N LEU A 71 4.93 -16.39 -10.72
CA LEU A 71 5.15 -17.73 -11.31
C LEU A 71 5.78 -17.65 -12.70
N GLU A 72 5.45 -16.63 -13.49
CA GLU A 72 6.14 -16.35 -14.76
C GLU A 72 7.63 -16.05 -14.52
N GLY A 73 7.96 -15.33 -13.45
CA GLY A 73 9.34 -15.11 -13.01
C GLY A 73 10.06 -16.41 -12.64
N HIS A 74 9.36 -17.37 -12.02
CA HIS A 74 9.91 -18.72 -11.77
C HIS A 74 10.19 -19.49 -13.06
N VAL A 75 9.33 -19.36 -14.08
CA VAL A 75 9.58 -19.96 -15.40
C VAL A 75 10.87 -19.41 -16.01
N LEU A 76 11.07 -18.08 -15.95
CA LEU A 76 12.29 -17.45 -16.46
C LEU A 76 13.54 -17.92 -15.72
N LEU A 77 13.51 -18.08 -14.40
CA LEU A 77 14.62 -18.62 -13.62
C LEU A 77 14.92 -20.08 -13.95
N LEU A 78 13.88 -20.91 -14.13
CA LEU A 78 14.04 -22.31 -14.56
C LEU A 78 14.63 -22.44 -15.96
N MET A 79 14.43 -21.44 -16.82
CA MET A 79 14.98 -21.38 -18.18
C MET A 79 16.35 -20.70 -18.25
N ASP A 80 16.88 -20.19 -17.14
CA ASP A 80 18.17 -19.49 -17.12
C ASP A 80 19.31 -20.47 -17.44
N PRO A 81 20.04 -20.25 -18.57
CA PRO A 81 21.10 -21.14 -19.00
C PRO A 81 22.34 -21.13 -18.09
N GLU A 82 22.52 -20.06 -17.28
CA GLU A 82 23.61 -20.03 -16.32
C GLU A 82 23.32 -20.92 -15.12
N MET A 83 22.13 -20.82 -14.54
CA MET A 83 21.69 -21.64 -13.42
C MET A 83 21.65 -23.13 -13.79
N THR A 84 21.01 -23.47 -14.91
CA THR A 84 20.88 -24.86 -15.39
C THR A 84 22.23 -25.44 -15.82
N GLY A 85 23.08 -24.64 -16.50
CA GLY A 85 24.42 -25.05 -16.89
C GLY A 85 25.35 -25.32 -15.70
N GLN A 86 25.23 -24.57 -14.59
CA GLN A 86 25.96 -24.84 -13.35
C GLN A 86 25.52 -26.17 -12.70
N MET A 87 24.21 -26.50 -12.74
CA MET A 87 23.70 -27.79 -12.29
C MET A 87 24.28 -28.93 -13.13
N GLU A 88 24.26 -28.82 -14.45
CA GLU A 88 24.84 -29.82 -15.36
C GLU A 88 26.36 -29.97 -15.14
N THR A 89 27.07 -28.86 -14.88
CA THR A 89 28.52 -28.90 -14.58
C THR A 89 28.78 -29.64 -13.27
N SER A 90 27.97 -29.43 -12.23
CA SER A 90 28.10 -30.16 -10.97
C SER A 90 27.86 -31.66 -11.14
N ILE A 91 26.94 -32.09 -12.02
CA ILE A 91 26.76 -33.51 -12.36
C ILE A 91 27.99 -34.06 -13.12
N ALA A 92 28.54 -33.27 -14.07
CA ALA A 92 29.65 -33.74 -14.91
C ALA A 92 30.96 -33.84 -14.14
N ASP A 93 31.34 -32.78 -13.45
CA ASP A 93 32.67 -32.62 -12.86
C ASP A 93 32.75 -33.23 -11.45
N ASP A 94 31.72 -32.98 -10.63
CA ASP A 94 31.65 -33.44 -9.24
C ASP A 94 30.98 -34.82 -9.12
N LYS A 95 30.40 -35.35 -10.20
CA LYS A 95 29.64 -36.60 -10.25
C LYS A 95 28.50 -36.66 -9.24
N MET A 96 27.84 -35.53 -9.00
CA MET A 96 26.70 -35.44 -8.12
C MET A 96 25.44 -36.00 -8.78
N CYS A 97 24.51 -36.54 -8.00
CA CYS A 97 23.16 -36.81 -8.48
C CYS A 97 22.42 -35.51 -8.79
N ALA A 98 21.36 -35.56 -9.58
CA ALA A 98 20.61 -34.39 -10.01
C ALA A 98 20.04 -33.61 -8.80
N GLU A 99 19.54 -34.30 -7.77
CA GLU A 99 19.06 -33.72 -6.55
C GLU A 99 20.13 -32.89 -5.84
N ALA A 100 21.33 -33.44 -5.68
CA ALA A 100 22.43 -32.72 -5.02
C ALA A 100 22.94 -31.53 -5.83
N ALA A 101 22.91 -31.64 -7.17
CA ALA A 101 23.26 -30.52 -8.06
C ALA A 101 22.24 -29.38 -7.96
N VAL A 102 20.94 -29.69 -7.96
CA VAL A 102 19.85 -28.72 -7.77
C VAL A 102 19.99 -28.03 -6.40
N GLU A 103 20.12 -28.80 -5.33
CA GLU A 103 20.27 -28.27 -3.98
C GLU A 103 21.49 -27.35 -3.88
N LYS A 104 22.66 -27.77 -4.32
CA LYS A 104 23.91 -27.00 -4.28
C LYS A 104 23.77 -25.65 -5.01
N ILE A 105 23.24 -25.65 -6.20
CA ILE A 105 23.16 -24.44 -7.03
C ILE A 105 22.05 -23.51 -6.53
N CYS A 106 20.89 -24.03 -6.19
CA CYS A 106 19.82 -23.22 -5.62
C CYS A 106 20.24 -22.60 -4.27
N ASP A 107 20.90 -23.35 -3.38
CA ASP A 107 21.40 -22.83 -2.10
C ASP A 107 22.44 -21.72 -2.32
N TYR A 108 23.31 -21.84 -3.32
CA TYR A 108 24.23 -20.78 -3.71
C TYR A 108 23.48 -19.49 -4.11
N TYR A 109 22.46 -19.58 -4.98
CA TYR A 109 21.67 -18.42 -5.39
C TYR A 109 20.86 -17.84 -4.22
N MET A 110 20.27 -18.69 -3.38
CA MET A 110 19.55 -18.25 -2.17
C MET A 110 20.47 -17.46 -1.24
N GLN A 111 21.68 -17.97 -0.98
CA GLN A 111 22.66 -17.27 -0.14
C GLN A 111 23.12 -15.96 -0.76
N MET A 112 23.33 -15.93 -2.06
CA MET A 112 23.71 -14.73 -2.80
C MET A 112 22.63 -13.65 -2.66
N PHE A 113 21.37 -13.98 -2.93
CA PHE A 113 20.24 -13.03 -2.83
C PHE A 113 19.99 -12.58 -1.39
N SER A 114 20.06 -13.49 -0.42
CA SER A 114 19.88 -13.17 1.00
C SER A 114 21.00 -12.31 1.60
N SER A 115 22.18 -12.26 0.95
CA SER A 115 23.30 -11.41 1.39
C SER A 115 23.13 -9.95 1.00
N ILE A 116 22.16 -9.64 0.14
CA ILE A 116 21.84 -8.28 -0.31
C ILE A 116 20.79 -7.72 0.65
N ASP A 117 21.07 -6.57 1.24
CA ASP A 117 20.17 -5.87 2.17
C ASP A 117 19.11 -5.08 1.37
N ASP A 118 18.24 -5.82 0.69
CA ASP A 118 17.15 -5.30 -0.13
C ASP A 118 15.99 -6.32 -0.12
N GLU A 119 14.79 -5.86 0.20
CA GLU A 119 13.58 -6.70 0.35
C GLU A 119 13.24 -7.46 -0.94
N MET A 120 13.46 -6.86 -2.10
CA MET A 120 13.19 -7.50 -3.40
C MET A 120 14.14 -8.69 -3.65
N PHE A 121 15.43 -8.57 -3.28
CA PHE A 121 16.38 -9.68 -3.40
C PHE A 121 16.11 -10.77 -2.36
N GLN A 122 15.67 -10.43 -1.16
CA GLN A 122 15.24 -11.41 -0.16
C GLN A 122 14.02 -12.20 -0.63
N GLN A 123 13.07 -11.55 -1.33
CA GLN A 123 11.95 -12.24 -1.99
C GLN A 123 12.45 -13.19 -3.08
N ARG A 124 13.45 -12.82 -3.88
CA ARG A 124 14.07 -13.70 -4.88
C ARG A 124 14.72 -14.95 -4.27
N ALA A 125 15.28 -14.84 -3.07
CA ALA A 125 15.77 -16.03 -2.37
C ALA A 125 14.62 -17.01 -2.05
N THR A 126 13.45 -16.51 -1.68
CA THR A 126 12.25 -17.32 -1.44
C THR A 126 11.75 -17.96 -2.75
N ASP A 127 11.78 -17.24 -3.88
CA ASP A 127 11.43 -17.77 -5.21
C ASP A 127 12.33 -18.95 -5.59
N VAL A 128 13.65 -18.82 -5.40
CA VAL A 128 14.62 -19.90 -5.66
C VAL A 128 14.38 -21.10 -4.74
N CYS A 129 13.99 -20.87 -3.47
CA CYS A 129 13.62 -21.93 -2.54
C CYS A 129 12.40 -22.72 -3.03
N ASP A 130 11.38 -22.05 -3.54
CA ASP A 130 10.18 -22.69 -4.10
C ASP A 130 10.52 -23.49 -5.37
N ILE A 131 11.35 -22.94 -6.25
CA ILE A 131 11.86 -23.64 -7.45
C ILE A 131 12.64 -24.91 -7.05
N LYS A 132 13.57 -24.79 -6.09
CA LYS A 132 14.33 -25.93 -5.55
C LYS A 132 13.40 -27.04 -5.07
N THR A 133 12.45 -26.69 -4.24
CA THR A 133 11.48 -27.62 -3.65
C THR A 133 10.70 -28.36 -4.73
N ARG A 134 10.21 -27.67 -5.75
CA ARG A 134 9.46 -28.27 -6.86
C ARG A 134 10.32 -29.18 -7.75
N LEU A 135 11.54 -28.76 -8.07
CA LEU A 135 12.47 -29.61 -8.82
C LEU A 135 12.82 -30.91 -8.07
N LEU A 136 13.09 -30.78 -6.76
CA LEU A 136 13.36 -31.94 -5.92
C LEU A 136 12.15 -32.87 -5.83
N LYS A 137 10.92 -32.36 -5.69
CA LYS A 137 9.70 -33.16 -5.71
C LYS A 137 9.56 -33.94 -7.01
N ILE A 138 9.84 -33.31 -8.16
CA ILE A 138 9.77 -33.96 -9.48
C ILE A 138 10.86 -35.04 -9.62
N LEU A 139 12.09 -34.75 -9.18
CA LEU A 139 13.20 -35.72 -9.23
C LEU A 139 12.96 -36.92 -8.33
N LEU A 140 12.33 -36.75 -7.19
CA LEU A 140 12.04 -37.77 -6.18
C LEU A 140 10.67 -38.44 -6.37
N ASP A 141 9.90 -38.05 -7.39
CA ASP A 141 8.54 -38.53 -7.65
C ASP A 141 7.61 -38.36 -6.43
N VAL A 142 7.74 -37.21 -5.75
CA VAL A 142 6.92 -36.82 -4.57
C VAL A 142 5.76 -35.95 -5.03
N GLU A 143 4.54 -36.31 -4.63
CA GLU A 143 3.35 -35.53 -4.95
C GLU A 143 3.30 -34.22 -4.16
N ASP A 144 2.77 -33.17 -4.80
CA ASP A 144 2.49 -31.88 -4.14
C ASP A 144 1.32 -31.98 -3.15
N VAL A 145 1.32 -31.10 -2.15
CA VAL A 145 0.19 -30.98 -1.22
C VAL A 145 -1.02 -30.42 -1.99
N ASP A 146 -2.10 -31.16 -2.02
CA ASP A 146 -3.33 -30.74 -2.71
C ASP A 146 -4.13 -29.76 -1.86
N LEU A 147 -3.92 -28.47 -2.09
CA LEU A 147 -4.66 -27.39 -1.43
C LEU A 147 -5.98 -27.03 -2.15
N ALA A 148 -6.21 -27.54 -3.36
CA ALA A 148 -7.43 -27.31 -4.11
C ALA A 148 -8.64 -28.08 -3.54
N ASN A 149 -8.38 -29.27 -3.00
CA ASN A 149 -9.40 -30.19 -2.52
C ASN A 149 -9.49 -30.29 -0.98
N VAL A 150 -9.01 -29.28 -0.26
CA VAL A 150 -9.21 -29.22 1.21
C VAL A 150 -10.71 -29.12 1.53
N PRO A 151 -11.16 -29.66 2.68
CA PRO A 151 -12.57 -29.58 3.08
C PRO A 151 -13.07 -28.13 3.18
N GLU A 152 -14.35 -27.91 2.89
CA GLU A 152 -14.99 -26.61 3.11
C GLU A 152 -14.91 -26.20 4.60
N GLY A 153 -14.64 -24.93 4.86
CA GLY A 153 -14.44 -24.41 6.22
C GLY A 153 -13.04 -24.68 6.78
N THR A 154 -12.05 -24.88 5.91
CA THR A 154 -10.65 -25.07 6.32
C THR A 154 -9.98 -23.74 6.70
N VAL A 155 -9.25 -23.76 7.81
CA VAL A 155 -8.20 -22.78 8.11
C VAL A 155 -6.85 -23.44 7.85
N LEU A 156 -6.13 -22.93 6.84
CA LEU A 156 -4.79 -23.41 6.50
C LEU A 156 -3.79 -22.93 7.55
N VAL A 157 -2.95 -23.84 8.01
CA VAL A 157 -1.87 -23.53 8.98
C VAL A 157 -0.56 -24.06 8.42
N ALA A 158 0.43 -23.19 8.23
CA ALA A 158 1.72 -23.52 7.65
C ALA A 158 2.87 -22.79 8.35
N GLU A 159 4.09 -23.23 8.13
CA GLU A 159 5.27 -22.43 8.46
C GLU A 159 5.32 -21.19 7.57
N ASP A 160 5.23 -21.38 6.25
CA ASP A 160 4.97 -20.35 5.24
C ASP A 160 4.14 -20.97 4.09
N LEU A 161 3.59 -20.12 3.24
CA LEU A 161 2.93 -20.54 2.02
C LEU A 161 3.70 -20.02 0.81
N THR A 162 4.32 -20.93 0.07
CA THR A 162 5.06 -20.57 -1.15
C THR A 162 4.12 -20.18 -2.29
N PRO A 163 4.60 -19.45 -3.30
CA PRO A 163 3.79 -19.09 -4.48
C PRO A 163 3.13 -20.29 -5.14
N SER A 164 3.85 -21.40 -5.28
CA SER A 164 3.33 -22.63 -5.88
C SER A 164 2.22 -23.30 -5.05
N MET A 165 2.33 -23.29 -3.73
CA MET A 165 1.27 -23.78 -2.84
C MET A 165 0.01 -22.93 -2.94
N THR A 166 0.21 -21.62 -2.92
CA THR A 166 -0.89 -20.65 -2.91
C THR A 166 -1.67 -20.65 -4.22
N ALA A 167 -1.03 -20.93 -5.35
CA ALA A 167 -1.70 -21.10 -6.64
C ALA A 167 -2.80 -22.18 -6.63
N GLY A 168 -2.61 -23.22 -5.81
CA GLY A 168 -3.59 -24.30 -5.67
C GLY A 168 -4.77 -24.01 -4.75
N ILE A 169 -4.82 -22.90 -4.01
CA ILE A 169 -5.87 -22.65 -3.02
C ILE A 169 -7.23 -22.38 -3.67
N ASN A 170 -8.25 -23.11 -3.21
CA ASN A 170 -9.64 -22.83 -3.56
C ASN A 170 -10.28 -21.91 -2.49
N PRO A 171 -10.56 -20.63 -2.82
CA PRO A 171 -11.09 -19.67 -1.82
C PRO A 171 -12.47 -20.02 -1.29
N LYS A 172 -13.22 -20.93 -1.94
CA LYS A 172 -14.51 -21.41 -1.44
C LYS A 172 -14.37 -22.37 -0.25
N ASN A 173 -13.26 -23.09 -0.20
CA ASN A 173 -13.01 -24.10 0.82
C ASN A 173 -12.22 -23.53 2.01
N VAL A 174 -11.38 -22.51 1.76
CA VAL A 174 -10.48 -21.94 2.76
C VAL A 174 -11.09 -20.68 3.38
N THR A 175 -11.32 -20.73 4.68
CA THR A 175 -11.92 -19.63 5.46
C THR A 175 -10.89 -18.79 6.22
N GLY A 176 -9.62 -19.19 6.22
CA GLY A 176 -8.56 -18.45 6.88
C GLY A 176 -7.19 -19.04 6.64
N ILE A 177 -6.15 -18.22 6.84
CA ILE A 177 -4.75 -18.58 6.70
C ILE A 177 -3.98 -18.14 7.94
N LEU A 178 -3.17 -19.05 8.49
CA LEU A 178 -2.23 -18.80 9.58
C LEU A 178 -0.84 -19.25 9.18
N THR A 179 0.19 -18.40 9.39
CA THR A 179 1.59 -18.81 9.17
C THR A 179 2.50 -18.44 10.34
N GLU A 180 3.62 -19.16 10.48
CA GLU A 180 4.65 -18.88 11.50
C GLU A 180 5.50 -17.69 11.12
N ILE A 181 5.78 -17.53 9.83
CA ILE A 181 6.57 -16.45 9.25
C ILE A 181 5.77 -15.69 8.18
N GLY A 182 6.29 -14.57 7.73
CA GLY A 182 5.68 -13.73 6.70
C GLY A 182 5.28 -12.36 7.22
N GLY A 183 5.46 -11.33 6.41
CA GLY A 183 5.09 -9.94 6.67
C GLY A 183 3.89 -9.49 5.83
N LYS A 184 3.50 -8.22 5.97
CA LYS A 184 2.42 -7.62 5.16
C LYS A 184 2.74 -7.60 3.65
N THR A 185 4.01 -7.70 3.29
CA THR A 185 4.53 -7.71 1.91
C THR A 185 4.87 -9.11 1.40
N SER A 186 4.75 -10.16 2.22
CA SER A 186 5.03 -11.55 1.81
C SER A 186 4.05 -12.04 0.75
N HIS A 187 4.45 -13.07 -0.02
CA HIS A 187 3.61 -13.73 -1.02
C HIS A 187 2.29 -14.23 -0.42
N SER A 188 2.36 -14.84 0.77
CA SER A 188 1.19 -15.31 1.52
C SER A 188 0.21 -14.19 1.82
N ALA A 189 0.71 -12.98 2.18
CA ALA A 189 -0.13 -11.81 2.44
C ALA A 189 -0.76 -11.24 1.18
N ILE A 190 0.02 -11.13 0.10
CA ILE A 190 -0.45 -10.61 -1.19
C ILE A 190 -1.58 -11.48 -1.71
N LEU A 191 -1.38 -12.79 -1.74
CA LEU A 191 -2.38 -13.71 -2.25
C LEU A 191 -3.61 -13.81 -1.34
N ALA A 192 -3.44 -13.84 -0.02
CA ALA A 192 -4.58 -13.85 0.90
C ALA A 192 -5.51 -12.65 0.67
N ARG A 193 -4.92 -11.46 0.40
CA ARG A 193 -5.69 -10.26 0.02
C ARG A 193 -6.36 -10.41 -1.34
N ALA A 194 -5.66 -10.93 -2.35
CA ALA A 194 -6.19 -11.11 -3.70
C ALA A 194 -7.35 -12.13 -3.74
N LEU A 195 -7.26 -13.19 -2.94
CA LEU A 195 -8.32 -14.19 -2.76
C LEU A 195 -9.39 -13.78 -1.73
N GLU A 196 -9.22 -12.62 -1.07
CA GLU A 196 -10.09 -12.14 0.01
C GLU A 196 -10.26 -13.13 1.18
N ILE A 197 -9.22 -13.93 1.47
CA ILE A 197 -9.19 -14.87 2.58
C ILE A 197 -8.59 -14.16 3.80
N PRO A 198 -9.27 -14.12 4.96
CA PRO A 198 -8.70 -13.59 6.19
C PRO A 198 -7.38 -14.26 6.55
N ALA A 199 -6.34 -13.49 6.90
CA ALA A 199 -5.02 -14.04 7.19
C ALA A 199 -4.33 -13.35 8.37
N VAL A 200 -3.73 -14.17 9.23
CA VAL A 200 -2.85 -13.73 10.32
C VAL A 200 -1.52 -14.45 10.17
N LEU A 201 -0.45 -13.67 9.97
CA LEU A 201 0.89 -14.18 9.73
C LEU A 201 1.80 -13.89 10.91
N SER A 202 3.02 -14.47 10.90
CA SER A 202 4.03 -14.28 11.96
C SER A 202 3.53 -14.67 13.36
N ILE A 203 2.96 -15.88 13.48
CA ILE A 203 2.62 -16.47 14.79
C ILE A 203 3.64 -17.58 15.12
N PRO A 204 4.71 -17.31 15.86
CA PRO A 204 5.79 -18.28 16.07
C PRO A 204 5.31 -19.59 16.70
N GLY A 205 5.67 -20.72 16.09
CA GLY A 205 5.37 -22.07 16.54
C GLY A 205 3.88 -22.42 16.50
N ILE A 206 3.08 -21.78 15.62
CA ILE A 206 1.65 -22.07 15.52
C ILE A 206 1.40 -23.50 15.02
N THR A 207 2.25 -24.02 14.15
CA THR A 207 2.14 -25.38 13.59
C THR A 207 2.34 -26.47 14.64
N GLU A 208 3.05 -26.17 15.75
CA GLU A 208 3.25 -27.07 16.88
C GLU A 208 2.12 -26.97 17.93
N LYS A 209 1.44 -25.81 17.97
CA LYS A 209 0.42 -25.48 18.98
C LYS A 209 -1.00 -25.86 18.56
N ILE A 210 -1.18 -26.21 17.30
CA ILE A 210 -2.47 -26.57 16.71
C ILE A 210 -2.42 -27.99 16.14
N SER A 211 -3.55 -28.66 16.12
CA SER A 211 -3.68 -30.00 15.53
C SER A 211 -4.72 -29.97 14.40
N ASN A 212 -4.58 -30.89 13.46
CA ASN A 212 -5.58 -31.06 12.40
C ASN A 212 -6.96 -31.29 12.99
N GLY A 213 -7.93 -30.53 12.56
CA GLY A 213 -9.33 -30.57 13.04
C GLY A 213 -9.62 -29.68 14.23
N ASP A 214 -8.63 -29.03 14.85
CA ASP A 214 -8.87 -28.02 15.89
C ASP A 214 -9.73 -26.89 15.34
N LYS A 215 -10.67 -26.40 16.14
CA LYS A 215 -11.46 -25.22 15.80
C LYS A 215 -10.63 -23.96 15.90
N VAL A 216 -10.69 -23.13 14.88
CA VAL A 216 -9.94 -21.88 14.80
C VAL A 216 -10.87 -20.72 14.51
N VAL A 217 -10.67 -19.64 15.22
CA VAL A 217 -11.21 -18.31 14.91
C VAL A 217 -10.02 -17.38 14.72
N LEU A 218 -9.99 -16.64 13.63
CA LEU A 218 -8.98 -15.63 13.35
C LEU A 218 -9.61 -14.31 12.91
N ASP A 219 -9.00 -13.22 13.36
CA ASP A 219 -9.33 -11.86 12.93
C ASP A 219 -8.14 -11.31 12.14
N GLY A 220 -8.28 -11.29 10.82
CA GLY A 220 -7.24 -10.81 9.91
C GLY A 220 -7.05 -9.30 9.92
N SER A 221 -8.00 -8.55 10.49
CA SER A 221 -7.88 -7.10 10.68
C SER A 221 -7.05 -6.77 11.92
N GLU A 222 -7.35 -7.42 13.06
CA GLU A 222 -6.70 -7.20 14.35
C GLU A 222 -5.46 -8.09 14.58
N GLY A 223 -5.23 -9.08 13.71
CA GLY A 223 -4.12 -10.03 13.87
C GLY A 223 -4.28 -11.01 15.04
N GLN A 224 -5.51 -11.30 15.44
CA GLN A 224 -5.82 -12.17 16.59
C GLN A 224 -6.23 -13.57 16.13
N THR A 225 -5.81 -14.59 16.87
CA THR A 225 -6.14 -15.99 16.60
C THR A 225 -6.48 -16.74 17.88
N TYR A 226 -7.52 -17.55 17.82
CA TYR A 226 -7.99 -18.38 18.93
C TYR A 226 -8.09 -19.83 18.47
N ILE A 227 -7.48 -20.75 19.23
CA ILE A 227 -7.53 -22.19 19.00
C ILE A 227 -8.50 -22.79 20.02
N ASN A 228 -9.42 -23.61 19.54
CA ASN A 228 -10.48 -24.25 20.34
C ASN A 228 -11.21 -23.24 21.23
N PRO A 229 -11.75 -22.12 20.64
CA PRO A 229 -12.50 -21.14 21.40
C PRO A 229 -13.75 -21.76 22.04
N ASP A 230 -14.17 -21.24 23.18
CA ASP A 230 -15.44 -21.61 23.78
C ASP A 230 -16.63 -21.16 22.91
N GLU A 231 -17.80 -21.72 23.17
CA GLU A 231 -19.03 -21.44 22.40
C GLU A 231 -19.39 -19.94 22.42
N LYS A 232 -19.11 -19.24 23.51
CA LYS A 232 -19.40 -17.81 23.65
C LYS A 232 -18.52 -16.97 22.72
N LEU A 233 -17.22 -17.24 22.70
CA LEU A 233 -16.26 -16.53 21.84
C LEU A 233 -16.52 -16.85 20.37
N GLN A 234 -16.84 -18.11 20.05
CA GLN A 234 -17.20 -18.49 18.69
C GLN A 234 -18.47 -17.76 18.21
N ALA A 235 -19.48 -17.65 19.04
CA ALA A 235 -20.71 -16.91 18.70
C ALA A 235 -20.46 -15.40 18.53
N GLU A 236 -19.58 -14.80 19.37
CA GLU A 236 -19.18 -13.40 19.23
C GLU A 236 -18.51 -13.15 17.88
N TYR A 237 -17.54 -13.98 17.49
CA TYR A 237 -16.83 -13.80 16.23
C TYR A 237 -17.69 -14.16 15.01
N GLU A 238 -18.66 -15.07 15.15
CA GLU A 238 -19.65 -15.31 14.09
C GLU A 238 -20.52 -14.07 13.85
N GLN A 239 -20.94 -13.37 14.90
CA GLN A 239 -21.64 -12.09 14.77
C GLN A 239 -20.76 -11.02 14.11
N LYS A 240 -19.49 -10.91 14.49
CA LYS A 240 -18.52 -10.01 13.85
C LYS A 240 -18.34 -10.34 12.37
N ARG A 241 -18.27 -11.64 12.03
CA ARG A 241 -18.15 -12.10 10.64
C ARG A 241 -19.37 -11.69 9.81
N VAL A 242 -20.56 -11.93 10.31
CA VAL A 242 -21.81 -11.52 9.63
C VAL A 242 -21.84 -10.02 9.43
N ALA A 243 -21.57 -9.24 10.48
CA ALA A 243 -21.54 -7.77 10.40
C ALA A 243 -20.52 -7.27 9.36
N TYR A 244 -19.30 -7.85 9.33
CA TYR A 244 -18.27 -7.52 8.35
C TYR A 244 -18.73 -7.81 6.90
N LEU A 245 -19.37 -8.97 6.67
CA LEU A 245 -19.87 -9.35 5.34
C LEU A 245 -21.05 -8.47 4.90
N GLU A 246 -21.94 -8.14 5.82
CA GLU A 246 -23.05 -7.21 5.56
C GLU A 246 -22.55 -5.81 5.23
N GLU A 247 -21.58 -5.31 5.97
CA GLU A 247 -20.93 -4.03 5.70
C GLU A 247 -20.25 -4.03 4.32
N LYS A 248 -19.45 -5.07 4.01
CA LYS A 248 -18.81 -5.23 2.70
C LYS A 248 -19.84 -5.26 1.56
N ALA A 249 -20.94 -6.01 1.73
CA ALA A 249 -22.02 -6.05 0.75
C ALA A 249 -22.74 -4.70 0.61
N ALA A 250 -22.96 -4.00 1.73
CA ALA A 250 -23.54 -2.65 1.71
C ALA A 250 -22.64 -1.65 0.99
N LEU A 251 -21.29 -1.75 1.12
CA LEU A 251 -20.35 -0.90 0.42
C LEU A 251 -20.30 -1.18 -1.08
N ALA A 252 -20.47 -2.41 -1.52
CA ALA A 252 -20.49 -2.77 -2.93
C ALA A 252 -21.57 -2.01 -3.75
N GLN A 253 -22.65 -1.55 -3.10
CA GLN A 253 -23.69 -0.75 -3.74
C GLN A 253 -23.20 0.64 -4.17
N PHE A 254 -22.07 1.11 -3.63
CA PHE A 254 -21.52 2.43 -3.91
C PHE A 254 -20.48 2.43 -5.05
N VAL A 255 -20.10 1.27 -5.57
CA VAL A 255 -19.22 1.14 -6.73
C VAL A 255 -19.89 1.76 -7.96
N GLY A 256 -19.14 2.57 -8.72
CA GLY A 256 -19.61 3.27 -9.92
C GLY A 256 -20.55 4.44 -9.65
N LYS A 257 -20.77 4.83 -8.40
CA LYS A 257 -21.60 5.99 -8.05
C LYS A 257 -20.76 7.24 -7.83
N GLU A 258 -21.26 8.38 -8.31
CA GLU A 258 -20.71 9.68 -7.95
C GLU A 258 -20.76 9.90 -6.45
N THR A 259 -19.70 10.49 -5.88
CA THR A 259 -19.68 10.87 -4.48
C THR A 259 -20.45 12.17 -4.26
N LYS A 260 -21.55 12.08 -3.53
CA LYS A 260 -22.44 13.21 -3.23
C LYS A 260 -23.21 13.02 -1.94
N THR A 261 -23.60 14.13 -1.35
CA THR A 261 -24.51 14.17 -0.18
C THR A 261 -25.90 13.64 -0.56
N ALA A 262 -26.74 13.37 0.44
CA ALA A 262 -28.13 12.92 0.24
C ALA A 262 -28.98 13.91 -0.57
N ASP A 263 -28.68 15.19 -0.52
CA ASP A 263 -29.34 16.28 -1.28
C ASP A 263 -28.61 16.66 -2.57
N GLY A 264 -27.57 15.87 -2.96
CA GLY A 264 -26.95 15.95 -4.28
C GLY A 264 -25.75 16.91 -4.39
N VAL A 265 -25.20 17.44 -3.30
CA VAL A 265 -23.96 18.21 -3.35
C VAL A 265 -22.80 17.28 -3.68
N LYS A 266 -22.16 17.50 -4.82
CA LYS A 266 -21.03 16.69 -5.31
C LYS A 266 -19.73 17.08 -4.61
N VAL A 267 -18.92 16.07 -4.32
CA VAL A 267 -17.54 16.21 -3.87
C VAL A 267 -16.69 15.18 -4.60
N GLU A 268 -15.39 15.43 -4.72
CA GLU A 268 -14.44 14.48 -5.30
C GLU A 268 -13.90 13.57 -4.20
N LEU A 269 -13.84 12.28 -4.44
CA LEU A 269 -13.30 11.29 -3.51
C LEU A 269 -12.09 10.61 -4.12
N CYS A 270 -10.92 11.09 -3.71
CA CYS A 270 -9.63 10.68 -4.21
C CYS A 270 -8.89 9.76 -3.24
N ALA A 271 -7.80 9.17 -3.71
CA ALA A 271 -6.96 8.32 -2.88
C ALA A 271 -5.59 8.91 -2.59
N ASN A 272 -5.01 8.51 -1.45
CA ASN A 272 -3.61 8.72 -1.12
C ASN A 272 -2.78 7.52 -1.60
N ILE A 273 -1.67 7.76 -2.29
CA ILE A 273 -0.73 6.72 -2.72
C ILE A 273 0.70 7.04 -2.29
N GLY A 274 1.52 6.00 -2.16
CA GLY A 274 2.96 6.09 -1.89
C GLY A 274 3.81 5.66 -3.09
N LYS A 275 3.35 4.68 -3.85
CA LYS A 275 4.09 4.11 -4.99
C LYS A 275 3.22 4.19 -6.26
N PRO A 276 3.84 4.22 -7.46
CA PRO A 276 3.08 4.22 -8.73
C PRO A 276 2.14 3.03 -8.90
N GLU A 277 2.50 1.87 -8.34
CA GLU A 277 1.72 0.64 -8.39
C GLU A 277 0.39 0.76 -7.64
N ASP A 278 0.32 1.62 -6.61
CA ASP A 278 -0.89 1.86 -5.84
C ASP A 278 -2.03 2.45 -6.70
N ALA A 279 -1.69 3.08 -7.84
CA ALA A 279 -2.68 3.68 -8.75
C ALA A 279 -3.70 2.66 -9.27
N LEU A 280 -3.28 1.42 -9.52
CA LEU A 280 -4.19 0.33 -9.91
C LEU A 280 -5.22 0.08 -8.81
N LYS A 281 -4.79 0.07 -7.55
CA LYS A 281 -5.67 -0.13 -6.41
C LYS A 281 -6.70 1.00 -6.26
N VAL A 282 -6.34 2.22 -6.62
CA VAL A 282 -7.27 3.35 -6.65
C VAL A 282 -8.40 3.11 -7.66
N VAL A 283 -8.05 2.61 -8.86
CA VAL A 283 -9.04 2.26 -9.89
C VAL A 283 -9.94 1.12 -9.43
N GLU A 284 -9.37 0.04 -8.89
CA GLU A 284 -10.11 -1.11 -8.35
C GLU A 284 -11.08 -0.72 -7.22
N CYS A 285 -10.69 0.23 -6.36
CA CYS A 285 -11.53 0.73 -5.27
C CYS A 285 -12.49 1.85 -5.70
N ASP A 286 -12.60 2.12 -7.01
CA ASP A 286 -13.49 3.12 -7.58
C ASP A 286 -13.20 4.56 -7.10
N GLY A 287 -11.89 4.89 -6.95
CA GLY A 287 -11.44 6.25 -6.63
C GLY A 287 -11.66 7.21 -7.81
N GLU A 288 -12.02 8.46 -7.50
CA GLU A 288 -12.29 9.50 -8.50
C GLU A 288 -11.03 10.25 -8.91
N GLY A 289 -9.88 9.94 -8.31
CA GLY A 289 -8.57 10.51 -8.59
C GLY A 289 -7.55 10.16 -7.52
N ILE A 290 -6.39 10.79 -7.59
CA ILE A 290 -5.35 10.77 -6.56
C ILE A 290 -5.22 12.19 -5.99
N GLY A 291 -5.59 12.37 -4.72
CA GLY A 291 -5.49 13.65 -4.02
C GLY A 291 -4.14 13.84 -3.31
N LEU A 292 -3.37 12.76 -3.15
CA LEU A 292 -2.01 12.83 -2.64
C LEU A 292 -1.16 11.67 -3.19
N PHE A 293 -0.21 11.97 -4.06
CA PHE A 293 0.91 11.08 -4.33
C PHE A 293 2.14 11.56 -3.52
N ARG A 294 2.60 10.73 -2.59
CA ARG A 294 3.74 11.00 -1.72
C ARG A 294 5.03 10.62 -2.42
N THR A 295 5.72 11.60 -3.00
CA THR A 295 6.90 11.34 -3.83
C THR A 295 8.14 10.95 -3.03
N GLU A 296 8.18 11.15 -1.72
CA GLU A 296 9.31 10.76 -0.87
C GLU A 296 9.65 9.26 -0.97
N PHE A 297 8.67 8.39 -1.22
CA PHE A 297 8.91 6.97 -1.43
C PHE A 297 9.75 6.66 -2.69
N LEU A 298 9.80 7.57 -3.67
CA LEU A 298 10.73 7.44 -4.81
C LEU A 298 12.18 7.76 -4.44
N PHE A 299 12.39 8.46 -3.31
CA PHE A 299 13.70 8.86 -2.81
C PHE A 299 14.20 7.97 -1.68
N MET A 300 13.31 7.23 -1.02
CA MET A 300 13.66 6.30 0.06
C MET A 300 14.13 4.96 -0.51
N ASP A 301 14.78 4.15 0.32
CA ASP A 301 15.18 2.76 0.03
C ASP A 301 16.03 2.60 -1.25
N ARG A 302 16.88 3.58 -1.52
CA ARG A 302 17.80 3.57 -2.67
C ARG A 302 19.13 4.24 -2.35
N PRO A 303 20.23 3.90 -3.09
CA PRO A 303 21.57 4.41 -2.78
C PRO A 303 21.84 5.81 -3.33
N GLN A 304 21.00 6.36 -4.21
CA GLN A 304 21.24 7.63 -4.89
C GLN A 304 19.94 8.37 -5.22
N ILE A 305 20.06 9.67 -5.53
CA ILE A 305 18.96 10.54 -5.95
C ILE A 305 18.30 9.96 -7.21
N PRO A 306 16.95 9.86 -7.27
CA PRO A 306 16.26 9.45 -8.49
C PRO A 306 16.50 10.47 -9.61
N THR A 307 16.84 9.97 -10.78
CA THR A 307 17.02 10.80 -11.97
C THR A 307 15.70 11.45 -12.42
N GLU A 308 15.74 12.48 -13.24
CA GLU A 308 14.57 13.07 -13.87
C GLU A 308 13.76 12.01 -14.64
N GLU A 309 14.45 11.10 -15.35
CA GLU A 309 13.80 10.08 -16.15
C GLU A 309 13.06 9.03 -15.32
N GLU A 310 13.65 8.56 -14.21
CA GLU A 310 12.99 7.65 -13.26
C GLU A 310 11.72 8.29 -12.66
N GLN A 311 11.83 9.56 -12.25
CA GLN A 311 10.69 10.31 -11.71
C GLN A 311 9.61 10.51 -12.77
N PHE A 312 10.00 10.89 -13.99
CA PHE A 312 9.09 11.05 -15.13
C PHE A 312 8.33 9.74 -15.43
N ALA A 313 9.05 8.62 -15.49
CA ALA A 313 8.44 7.31 -15.74
C ALA A 313 7.40 6.95 -14.66
N ALA A 314 7.71 7.21 -13.38
CA ALA A 314 6.80 6.98 -12.26
C ALA A 314 5.52 7.85 -12.35
N TYR A 315 5.66 9.15 -12.58
CA TYR A 315 4.54 10.08 -12.67
C TYR A 315 3.67 9.83 -13.91
N LYS A 316 4.30 9.55 -15.04
CA LYS A 316 3.62 9.18 -16.29
C LYS A 316 2.79 7.91 -16.10
N LYS A 317 3.36 6.85 -15.51
CA LYS A 317 2.64 5.59 -15.23
C LYS A 317 1.36 5.84 -14.44
N VAL A 318 1.43 6.67 -13.39
CA VAL A 318 0.25 7.01 -12.58
C VAL A 318 -0.77 7.80 -13.40
N ALA A 319 -0.34 8.81 -14.17
CA ALA A 319 -1.25 9.61 -15.00
C ALA A 319 -1.99 8.75 -16.04
N GLU A 320 -1.28 7.85 -16.72
CA GLU A 320 -1.86 6.92 -17.70
C GLU A 320 -2.84 5.93 -17.04
N THR A 321 -2.50 5.39 -15.85
CA THR A 321 -3.36 4.47 -15.11
C THR A 321 -4.68 5.11 -14.68
N LEU A 322 -4.69 6.41 -14.37
CA LEU A 322 -5.90 7.14 -13.94
C LEU A 322 -6.78 7.65 -15.10
N GLU A 323 -6.36 7.47 -16.36
CA GLU A 323 -7.16 7.74 -17.56
C GLU A 323 -7.83 9.14 -17.57
N GLY A 324 -7.07 10.17 -17.20
CA GLY A 324 -7.53 11.57 -17.19
C GLY A 324 -8.24 12.02 -15.91
N LYS A 325 -8.39 11.15 -14.90
CA LYS A 325 -8.77 11.58 -13.55
C LYS A 325 -7.64 12.41 -12.92
N PRO A 326 -7.94 13.33 -11.99
CA PRO A 326 -6.92 14.20 -11.38
C PRO A 326 -5.89 13.41 -10.57
N VAL A 327 -4.63 13.82 -10.69
CA VAL A 327 -3.50 13.27 -9.95
C VAL A 327 -2.73 14.42 -9.30
N ILE A 328 -2.93 14.62 -7.99
CA ILE A 328 -2.20 15.63 -7.22
C ILE A 328 -0.91 15.00 -6.70
N ILE A 329 0.23 15.50 -7.18
CA ILE A 329 1.56 15.01 -6.81
C ILE A 329 2.23 16.01 -5.90
N ARG A 330 2.54 15.57 -4.68
CA ARG A 330 3.26 16.37 -3.69
C ARG A 330 4.75 16.35 -4.03
N THR A 331 5.36 17.54 -4.15
CA THR A 331 6.82 17.63 -4.28
C THR A 331 7.49 17.14 -3.01
N LEU A 332 8.78 16.88 -3.09
CA LEU A 332 9.57 16.18 -2.08
C LEU A 332 9.34 16.75 -0.66
N ASP A 333 8.92 15.87 0.24
CA ASP A 333 8.76 16.15 1.67
C ASP A 333 9.65 15.19 2.49
N VAL A 334 10.93 15.52 2.53
CA VAL A 334 11.99 14.80 3.24
C VAL A 334 12.59 15.70 4.30
N GLY A 335 13.09 15.11 5.36
CA GLY A 335 13.52 15.74 6.60
C GLY A 335 12.56 15.40 7.74
N GLY A 336 12.83 15.86 8.93
CA GLY A 336 12.06 15.45 10.12
C GLY A 336 12.40 14.02 10.54
N ASP A 337 11.44 13.11 10.43
CA ASP A 337 11.57 11.68 10.76
C ASP A 337 12.08 10.82 9.58
N LYS A 338 12.15 11.37 8.38
CA LYS A 338 12.56 10.66 7.17
C LYS A 338 14.03 10.91 6.86
N GLU A 339 14.88 10.05 7.37
CA GLU A 339 16.31 10.10 7.08
C GLU A 339 16.60 9.43 5.72
N ILE A 340 17.25 10.17 4.81
CA ILE A 340 17.77 9.65 3.55
C ILE A 340 19.30 9.81 3.57
N PRO A 341 20.04 8.71 3.78
CA PRO A 341 21.49 8.79 4.05
C PRO A 341 22.30 9.52 2.97
N TYR A 342 21.98 9.32 1.69
CA TYR A 342 22.71 9.94 0.58
C TYR A 342 22.46 11.45 0.42
N LEU A 343 21.44 12.02 1.06
CA LEU A 343 21.23 13.46 1.10
C LEU A 343 22.16 14.15 2.09
N ALA A 344 22.78 13.40 3.01
CA ALA A 344 23.74 13.87 4.00
C ALA A 344 23.26 15.14 4.75
N LEU A 345 21.99 15.15 5.15
CA LEU A 345 21.43 16.25 5.92
C LEU A 345 22.02 16.28 7.32
N GLU A 346 22.35 17.46 7.82
CA GLU A 346 22.82 17.64 9.18
C GLU A 346 21.73 17.29 10.19
N LYS A 347 22.12 16.68 11.31
CA LYS A 347 21.17 16.36 12.37
C LYS A 347 20.76 17.63 13.10
N GLU A 348 19.46 17.87 13.19
CA GLU A 348 18.87 19.03 13.83
C GLU A 348 18.30 18.68 15.22
N GLU A 349 18.22 19.64 16.12
CA GLU A 349 17.58 19.42 17.44
C GLU A 349 16.07 19.29 17.33
N ASN A 350 15.43 19.97 16.37
CA ASN A 350 13.99 19.94 16.13
C ASN A 350 13.71 19.71 14.63
N PRO A 351 13.93 18.50 14.11
CA PRO A 351 13.88 18.23 12.68
C PRO A 351 12.53 18.56 12.02
N PHE A 352 11.42 18.40 12.73
CA PHE A 352 10.09 18.74 12.22
C PHE A 352 9.89 20.25 12.00
N LEU A 353 10.62 21.11 12.74
CA LEU A 353 10.62 22.56 12.59
C LEU A 353 11.78 23.07 11.72
N GLY A 354 12.63 22.16 11.22
CA GLY A 354 13.91 22.43 10.61
C GLY A 354 13.90 22.49 9.08
N PHE A 355 15.01 22.03 8.50
CA PHE A 355 15.34 22.09 7.09
C PHE A 355 14.75 20.89 6.34
N ARG A 356 13.45 20.97 6.02
CA ARG A 356 12.69 19.92 5.32
C ARG A 356 11.82 20.50 4.19
N ALA A 357 11.33 19.62 3.33
CA ALA A 357 10.34 19.90 2.30
C ALA A 357 10.73 21.11 1.42
N ILE A 358 9.82 22.08 1.24
CA ILE A 358 10.08 23.26 0.39
C ILE A 358 11.33 24.04 0.81
N ARG A 359 11.66 24.08 2.10
CA ARG A 359 12.86 24.76 2.61
C ARG A 359 14.14 24.11 2.08
N LEU A 360 14.16 22.78 2.06
CA LEU A 360 15.24 21.99 1.46
C LEU A 360 15.24 22.17 -0.05
N CYS A 361 14.10 22.00 -0.71
CA CYS A 361 13.94 22.04 -2.16
C CYS A 361 14.43 23.36 -2.78
N LEU A 362 14.09 24.49 -2.19
CA LEU A 362 14.51 25.81 -2.69
C LEU A 362 16.02 26.08 -2.54
N LYS A 363 16.73 25.36 -1.66
CA LYS A 363 18.19 25.46 -1.51
C LYS A 363 18.94 24.36 -2.26
N ARG A 364 18.30 23.24 -2.54
CA ARG A 364 18.84 22.10 -3.26
C ARG A 364 18.14 22.01 -4.63
N GLU A 365 18.40 23.00 -5.47
CA GLU A 365 17.86 23.05 -6.83
C GLU A 365 18.26 21.83 -7.66
N ASP A 366 19.40 21.23 -7.36
CA ASP A 366 19.87 19.97 -7.93
C ASP A 366 18.90 18.79 -7.71
N LEU A 367 18.12 18.83 -6.63
CA LEU A 367 17.04 17.87 -6.35
C LEU A 367 15.70 18.33 -6.93
N TYR A 368 15.43 19.62 -6.83
CA TYR A 368 14.09 20.14 -7.08
C TYR A 368 13.76 20.38 -8.54
N ARG A 369 14.72 20.95 -9.32
CA ARG A 369 14.53 21.19 -10.76
C ARG A 369 14.25 19.91 -11.55
N PRO A 370 15.00 18.78 -11.35
CA PRO A 370 14.67 17.52 -12.01
C PRO A 370 13.27 17.00 -11.65
N GLN A 371 12.83 17.14 -10.38
CA GLN A 371 11.49 16.74 -9.98
C GLN A 371 10.41 17.56 -10.68
N LEU A 372 10.53 18.89 -10.67
CA LEU A 372 9.57 19.78 -11.33
C LEU A 372 9.55 19.57 -12.85
N LYS A 373 10.71 19.34 -13.49
CA LYS A 373 10.82 19.04 -14.92
C LYS A 373 10.14 17.71 -15.26
N ALA A 374 10.33 16.67 -14.43
CA ALA A 374 9.66 15.39 -14.57
C ALA A 374 8.13 15.51 -14.44
N LEU A 375 7.63 16.31 -13.47
CA LEU A 375 6.19 16.58 -13.29
C LEU A 375 5.59 17.31 -14.50
N LEU A 376 6.28 18.32 -15.03
CA LEU A 376 5.88 19.04 -16.23
C LEU A 376 5.80 18.09 -17.44
N ARG A 377 6.83 17.27 -17.67
CA ARG A 377 6.83 16.27 -18.76
C ARG A 377 5.67 15.28 -18.62
N ALA A 378 5.43 14.79 -17.40
CA ALA A 378 4.37 13.84 -17.14
C ALA A 378 2.97 14.43 -17.32
N SER A 379 2.79 15.75 -17.17
CA SER A 379 1.50 16.42 -17.36
C SER A 379 0.95 16.36 -18.79
N ALA A 380 1.78 16.01 -19.78
CA ALA A 380 1.32 15.72 -21.13
C ALA A 380 0.49 14.41 -21.25
N TYR A 381 0.47 13.57 -20.21
CA TYR A 381 -0.14 12.25 -20.23
C TYR A 381 -1.39 12.12 -19.33
N GLY A 382 -1.78 13.17 -18.60
CA GLY A 382 -2.99 13.21 -17.76
C GLY A 382 -3.11 14.48 -16.93
N ASP A 383 -4.20 14.61 -16.14
CA ASP A 383 -4.45 15.78 -15.27
C ASP A 383 -3.53 15.74 -14.04
N ILE A 384 -2.25 16.08 -14.24
CA ILE A 384 -1.28 16.22 -13.14
C ILE A 384 -1.38 17.61 -12.53
N ARG A 385 -1.39 17.66 -11.20
CA ARG A 385 -1.38 18.89 -10.41
C ARG A 385 -0.22 18.85 -9.43
N ILE A 386 0.55 19.92 -9.35
CA ILE A 386 1.72 20.03 -8.46
C ILE A 386 1.27 20.59 -7.12
N MET A 387 1.62 19.90 -6.02
CA MET A 387 1.33 20.34 -4.66
C MET A 387 2.62 20.57 -3.88
N VAL A 388 2.79 21.77 -3.35
CA VAL A 388 3.98 22.17 -2.59
C VAL A 388 3.72 22.00 -1.08
N PRO A 389 4.49 21.14 -0.38
CA PRO A 389 4.35 20.91 1.05
C PRO A 389 5.03 21.99 1.91
N MET A 390 4.65 22.07 3.18
CA MET A 390 5.32 22.85 4.25
C MET A 390 5.49 24.34 3.97
N VAL A 391 4.64 24.93 3.13
CA VAL A 391 4.68 26.34 2.80
C VAL A 391 4.35 27.19 4.04
N THR A 392 5.12 28.26 4.26
CA THR A 392 4.96 29.18 5.39
C THR A 392 4.80 30.64 4.97
N CYS A 393 5.33 31.00 3.81
CA CYS A 393 5.23 32.36 3.29
C CYS A 393 4.97 32.36 1.77
N LEU A 394 4.41 33.46 1.27
CA LEU A 394 4.03 33.60 -0.14
C LEU A 394 5.24 33.56 -1.08
N ASP A 395 6.41 34.00 -0.60
CA ASP A 395 7.63 34.02 -1.39
C ASP A 395 8.10 32.59 -1.78
N GLU A 396 7.82 31.59 -0.92
CA GLU A 396 8.11 30.19 -1.24
C GLU A 396 7.27 29.71 -2.42
N LEU A 397 5.96 29.98 -2.44
CA LEU A 397 5.10 29.63 -3.57
C LEU A 397 5.50 30.37 -4.85
N ARG A 398 5.83 31.66 -4.76
CA ARG A 398 6.30 32.45 -5.90
C ARG A 398 7.61 31.93 -6.46
N ALA A 399 8.54 31.53 -5.61
CA ALA A 399 9.81 30.94 -6.03
C ALA A 399 9.59 29.65 -6.83
N VAL A 400 8.69 28.78 -6.36
CA VAL A 400 8.32 27.56 -7.09
C VAL A 400 7.67 27.88 -8.44
N LYS A 401 6.71 28.80 -8.47
CA LYS A 401 6.04 29.19 -9.72
C LYS A 401 7.02 29.81 -10.74
N ASN A 402 8.01 30.60 -10.28
CA ASN A 402 9.05 31.16 -11.14
C ASN A 402 9.93 30.03 -11.70
N MET A 403 10.35 29.07 -10.88
CA MET A 403 11.14 27.92 -11.32
C MET A 403 10.37 27.07 -12.36
N ILE A 404 9.08 26.84 -12.13
CA ILE A 404 8.19 26.16 -13.09
C ILE A 404 8.12 26.94 -14.41
N ALA A 405 8.01 28.26 -14.36
CA ALA A 405 8.00 29.10 -15.57
C ALA A 405 9.29 28.99 -16.38
N GLU A 406 10.45 29.03 -15.70
CA GLU A 406 11.76 28.82 -16.34
C GLU A 406 11.84 27.43 -16.99
N LEU A 407 11.43 26.38 -16.30
CA LEU A 407 11.45 24.99 -16.80
C LEU A 407 10.50 24.80 -17.98
N LYS A 408 9.36 25.49 -18.02
CA LYS A 408 8.46 25.49 -19.19
C LYS A 408 9.14 26.09 -20.42
N GLU A 409 9.91 27.17 -20.27
CA GLU A 409 10.68 27.74 -21.39
C GLU A 409 11.81 26.80 -21.84
N GLU A 410 12.48 26.10 -20.94
CA GLU A 410 13.46 25.07 -21.28
C GLU A 410 12.83 23.94 -22.10
N LEU A 411 11.73 23.33 -21.59
CA LEU A 411 11.00 22.24 -22.28
C LEU A 411 10.49 22.65 -23.65
N LYS A 412 10.00 23.88 -23.76
CA LYS A 412 9.55 24.46 -25.04
C LYS A 412 10.70 24.58 -26.04
N ALA A 413 11.88 25.03 -25.59
CA ALA A 413 13.07 25.11 -26.42
C ALA A 413 13.59 23.72 -26.83
N GLU A 414 13.42 22.70 -25.98
CA GLU A 414 13.75 21.30 -26.26
C GLU A 414 12.69 20.59 -27.12
N GLY A 415 11.53 21.21 -27.35
CA GLY A 415 10.41 20.60 -28.09
C GLY A 415 9.70 19.48 -27.34
N VAL A 416 9.79 19.47 -26.02
CA VAL A 416 9.16 18.47 -25.15
C VAL A 416 7.77 18.93 -24.74
N ALA A 417 6.77 18.03 -24.89
CA ALA A 417 5.37 18.33 -24.56
C ALA A 417 5.14 18.40 -23.04
N TYR A 418 4.31 19.33 -22.62
CA TYR A 418 3.80 19.48 -21.24
C TYR A 418 2.44 20.21 -21.28
N ASP A 419 1.69 20.18 -20.16
CA ASP A 419 0.48 20.99 -20.00
C ASP A 419 0.86 22.44 -19.63
N GLU A 420 0.56 23.38 -20.51
CA GLU A 420 0.80 24.80 -20.26
C GLU A 420 -0.03 25.33 -19.06
N ASN A 421 -1.17 24.70 -18.76
CA ASN A 421 -2.11 25.10 -17.71
C ASN A 421 -1.99 24.24 -16.45
N ILE A 422 -0.89 23.50 -16.28
CA ILE A 422 -0.68 22.69 -15.08
C ILE A 422 -0.91 23.50 -13.82
N LYS A 423 -1.74 22.97 -12.92
CA LYS A 423 -2.12 23.64 -11.67
C LYS A 423 -1.04 23.48 -10.61
N VAL A 424 -0.76 24.56 -9.90
CA VAL A 424 0.20 24.60 -8.79
C VAL A 424 -0.52 25.05 -7.53
N GLY A 425 -0.74 24.09 -6.62
CA GLY A 425 -1.36 24.33 -5.32
C GLY A 425 -0.38 24.13 -4.17
N ILE A 426 -0.86 24.35 -2.96
CA ILE A 426 -0.07 24.17 -1.73
C ILE A 426 -0.79 23.25 -0.75
N MET A 427 0.00 22.54 0.03
CA MET A 427 -0.49 21.85 1.21
C MET A 427 -0.59 22.85 2.36
N ILE A 428 -1.81 22.99 2.89
CA ILE A 428 -2.03 23.81 4.08
C ILE A 428 -1.87 22.91 5.31
N GLU A 429 -0.69 22.93 5.88
CA GLU A 429 -0.32 22.08 7.01
C GLU A 429 0.50 22.81 8.07
N THR A 430 0.80 24.09 7.85
CA THR A 430 1.41 24.96 8.84
C THR A 430 0.41 25.99 9.35
N PRO A 431 0.45 26.38 10.64
CA PRO A 431 -0.39 27.47 11.15
C PRO A 431 -0.21 28.79 10.38
N ALA A 432 0.99 29.08 9.90
CA ALA A 432 1.27 30.25 9.08
C ALA A 432 0.47 30.24 7.77
N ALA A 433 0.47 29.12 7.04
CA ALA A 433 -0.30 28.99 5.80
C ALA A 433 -1.80 29.07 6.06
N SER A 434 -2.29 28.45 7.15
CA SER A 434 -3.70 28.55 7.53
C SER A 434 -4.13 29.98 7.87
N LEU A 435 -3.32 30.72 8.63
CA LEU A 435 -3.61 32.11 8.98
C LEU A 435 -3.62 33.03 7.76
N MET A 436 -2.79 32.75 6.76
CA MET A 436 -2.64 33.51 5.52
C MET A 436 -3.36 32.90 4.32
N ALA A 437 -4.29 31.97 4.55
CA ALA A 437 -4.98 31.25 3.49
C ALA A 437 -5.71 32.17 2.50
N ASP A 438 -6.26 33.29 2.95
CA ASP A 438 -6.90 34.33 2.11
C ASP A 438 -5.92 35.05 1.18
N VAL A 439 -4.63 35.09 1.54
CA VAL A 439 -3.56 35.64 0.69
C VAL A 439 -3.08 34.59 -0.30
N PHE A 440 -2.83 33.38 0.18
CA PHE A 440 -2.40 32.26 -0.68
C PHE A 440 -3.44 31.89 -1.72
N ALA A 441 -4.75 31.95 -1.39
CA ALA A 441 -5.83 31.62 -2.31
C ALA A 441 -5.86 32.47 -3.59
N LYS A 442 -5.28 33.67 -3.56
CA LYS A 442 -5.18 34.55 -4.73
C LYS A 442 -4.09 34.14 -5.72
N GLU A 443 -3.15 33.32 -5.29
CA GLU A 443 -2.00 32.93 -6.11
C GLU A 443 -1.88 31.42 -6.30
N ALA A 444 -2.42 30.60 -5.38
CA ALA A 444 -2.46 29.14 -5.55
C ALA A 444 -3.66 28.73 -6.41
N ASP A 445 -3.52 27.65 -7.18
CA ASP A 445 -4.59 27.13 -8.01
C ASP A 445 -5.51 26.18 -7.25
N PHE A 446 -5.07 25.64 -6.13
CA PHE A 446 -5.84 24.80 -5.20
C PHE A 446 -5.15 24.71 -3.83
N PHE A 447 -5.90 24.25 -2.83
CA PHE A 447 -5.39 23.86 -1.52
C PHE A 447 -5.65 22.38 -1.26
N SER A 448 -4.75 21.71 -0.54
CA SER A 448 -5.00 20.45 0.13
C SER A 448 -4.61 20.56 1.60
N ILE A 449 -5.51 20.22 2.51
CA ILE A 449 -5.26 20.36 3.95
C ILE A 449 -4.56 19.09 4.45
N GLY A 450 -3.31 19.24 4.90
CA GLY A 450 -2.53 18.19 5.55
C GLY A 450 -2.82 18.15 7.04
N THR A 451 -3.91 17.52 7.46
CA THR A 451 -4.39 17.59 8.86
C THR A 451 -3.41 17.00 9.86
N ASN A 452 -2.57 16.07 9.47
CA ASN A 452 -1.62 15.46 10.38
C ASN A 452 -0.60 16.50 10.88
N ASP A 453 0.10 17.16 9.97
CA ASP A 453 1.07 18.20 10.33
C ASP A 453 0.38 19.47 10.84
N LEU A 454 -0.77 19.85 10.25
CA LEU A 454 -1.56 21.00 10.75
C LEU A 454 -1.97 20.83 12.21
N THR A 455 -2.41 19.63 12.61
CA THR A 455 -2.74 19.32 14.00
C THR A 455 -1.52 19.40 14.90
N GLY A 456 -0.43 18.72 14.51
CA GLY A 456 0.83 18.72 15.28
C GLY A 456 1.36 20.14 15.52
N TYR A 457 1.44 20.94 14.48
CA TYR A 457 1.96 22.32 14.60
C TYR A 457 0.97 23.28 15.28
N THR A 458 -0.34 23.13 15.07
CA THR A 458 -1.34 23.97 15.75
C THR A 458 -1.37 23.70 17.24
N MET A 459 -1.26 22.43 17.63
CA MET A 459 -1.26 22.01 19.03
C MET A 459 0.14 22.03 19.65
N ALA A 460 1.21 22.27 18.87
CA ALA A 460 2.61 22.18 19.27
C ALA A 460 2.95 20.83 19.90
N VAL A 461 2.53 19.74 19.26
CA VAL A 461 2.64 18.36 19.75
C VAL A 461 3.34 17.48 18.73
N ASP A 462 4.32 16.74 19.20
CA ASP A 462 4.90 15.62 18.47
C ASP A 462 4.00 14.37 18.63
N ARG A 463 3.39 13.91 17.53
CA ARG A 463 2.53 12.72 17.51
C ARG A 463 3.26 11.43 17.88
N GLY A 464 4.61 11.39 17.71
CA GLY A 464 5.46 10.26 18.07
C GLY A 464 5.78 10.18 19.55
N ASN A 465 5.53 11.24 20.33
CA ASN A 465 5.79 11.30 21.75
C ASN A 465 4.55 10.86 22.56
N ALA A 466 4.59 9.66 23.13
CA ALA A 466 3.48 9.07 23.88
C ALA A 466 3.00 9.93 25.07
N GLU A 467 3.89 10.71 25.70
CA GLU A 467 3.57 11.52 26.88
C GLU A 467 2.65 12.70 26.54
N VAL A 468 2.67 13.19 25.31
CA VAL A 468 1.87 14.34 24.85
C VAL A 468 0.88 13.99 23.73
N ALA A 469 0.86 12.75 23.27
CA ALA A 469 -0.02 12.30 22.18
C ALA A 469 -1.51 12.54 22.46
N TYR A 470 -1.91 12.62 23.74
CA TYR A 470 -3.29 12.95 24.13
C TYR A 470 -3.75 14.35 23.71
N LEU A 471 -2.83 15.25 23.35
CA LEU A 471 -3.14 16.59 22.82
C LEU A 471 -3.29 16.58 21.28
N TYR A 472 -2.87 15.51 20.63
CA TYR A 472 -2.92 15.40 19.17
C TYR A 472 -4.29 14.91 18.72
N SER A 473 -5.16 15.84 18.36
CA SER A 473 -6.52 15.50 17.94
C SER A 473 -7.08 16.50 16.93
N ALA A 474 -7.65 15.98 15.85
CA ALA A 474 -8.35 16.77 14.86
C ALA A 474 -9.69 17.34 15.36
N TYR A 475 -10.24 16.81 16.46
CA TYR A 475 -11.46 17.34 17.09
C TYR A 475 -11.21 18.59 17.92
N ASN A 476 -9.96 18.97 18.14
CA ASN A 476 -9.65 20.16 18.91
C ASN A 476 -10.23 21.42 18.21
N PRO A 477 -10.96 22.28 18.93
CA PRO A 477 -11.57 23.48 18.36
C PRO A 477 -10.60 24.41 17.63
N ALA A 478 -9.31 24.45 18.01
CA ALA A 478 -8.30 25.24 17.31
C ALA A 478 -8.01 24.68 15.91
N VAL A 479 -7.92 23.34 15.80
CA VAL A 479 -7.70 22.64 14.52
C VAL A 479 -8.92 22.80 13.62
N LEU A 480 -10.13 22.57 14.13
CA LEU A 480 -11.38 22.72 13.38
C LEU A 480 -11.57 24.13 12.84
N ARG A 481 -11.27 25.18 13.65
CA ARG A 481 -11.31 26.58 13.20
C ARG A 481 -10.28 26.86 12.12
N SER A 482 -9.10 26.27 12.20
CA SER A 482 -8.07 26.35 11.18
C SER A 482 -8.58 25.77 9.86
N ILE A 483 -9.15 24.54 9.89
CA ILE A 483 -9.74 23.87 8.73
C ILE A 483 -10.85 24.72 8.10
N GLU A 484 -11.82 25.17 8.91
CA GLU A 484 -12.94 26.00 8.44
C GLU A 484 -12.44 27.29 7.76
N ARG A 485 -11.45 27.97 8.36
CA ARG A 485 -10.83 29.19 7.81
C ARG A 485 -10.24 28.94 6.44
N VAL A 486 -9.46 27.86 6.28
CA VAL A 486 -8.80 27.51 5.01
C VAL A 486 -9.83 27.23 3.92
N ILE A 487 -10.85 26.44 4.22
CA ILE A 487 -11.91 26.12 3.26
C ILE A 487 -12.66 27.39 2.84
N LYS A 488 -13.02 28.24 3.77
CA LYS A 488 -13.70 29.52 3.49
C LYS A 488 -12.84 30.44 2.62
N ALA A 489 -11.53 30.53 2.90
CA ALA A 489 -10.61 31.35 2.13
C ALA A 489 -10.49 30.86 0.67
N GLY A 490 -10.28 29.56 0.45
CA GLY A 490 -10.20 29.00 -0.91
C GLY A 490 -11.51 29.17 -1.68
N ARG A 491 -12.64 28.95 -1.04
CA ARG A 491 -13.96 29.15 -1.67
C ARG A 491 -14.23 30.61 -2.05
N ALA A 492 -13.77 31.56 -1.25
CA ALA A 492 -13.95 32.98 -1.54
C ALA A 492 -13.24 33.40 -2.84
N GLU A 493 -12.11 32.78 -3.17
CA GLU A 493 -11.35 33.00 -4.41
C GLU A 493 -11.71 31.97 -5.51
N GLY A 494 -12.65 31.04 -5.24
CA GLY A 494 -13.15 30.07 -6.23
C GLY A 494 -12.16 28.93 -6.55
N ILE A 495 -11.16 28.70 -5.72
CA ILE A 495 -10.22 27.59 -5.87
C ILE A 495 -10.71 26.32 -5.15
N MET A 496 -10.30 25.17 -5.65
CA MET A 496 -10.59 23.87 -5.04
C MET A 496 -9.86 23.74 -3.70
N VAL A 497 -10.56 23.25 -2.68
CA VAL A 497 -9.97 22.88 -1.39
C VAL A 497 -10.23 21.43 -1.09
N GLY A 498 -9.15 20.64 -1.02
CA GLY A 498 -9.16 19.24 -0.64
C GLY A 498 -8.56 19.02 0.76
N MET A 499 -8.60 17.76 1.20
CA MET A 499 -7.96 17.29 2.43
C MET A 499 -7.37 15.89 2.22
N CYS A 500 -6.10 15.71 2.54
CA CYS A 500 -5.38 14.45 2.38
C CYS A 500 -4.86 13.85 3.70
N GLY A 501 -5.08 14.50 4.82
CA GLY A 501 -4.79 13.96 6.14
C GLY A 501 -5.82 12.92 6.60
N GLU A 502 -5.52 12.24 7.69
CA GLU A 502 -6.38 11.17 8.24
C GLU A 502 -7.81 11.62 8.57
N ALA A 503 -7.98 12.90 8.92
CA ALA A 503 -9.30 13.49 9.19
C ALA A 503 -10.27 13.43 7.98
N ALA A 504 -9.77 13.30 6.75
CA ALA A 504 -10.61 13.16 5.56
C ALA A 504 -11.42 11.86 5.54
N ALA A 505 -10.88 10.79 6.14
CA ALA A 505 -11.55 9.48 6.23
C ALA A 505 -12.42 9.34 7.50
N ASP A 506 -12.37 10.29 8.40
CA ASP A 506 -13.09 10.21 9.68
C ASP A 506 -14.59 10.48 9.49
N PRO A 507 -15.47 9.48 9.69
CA PRO A 507 -16.91 9.62 9.49
C PRO A 507 -17.56 10.63 10.45
N LEU A 508 -16.96 10.88 11.62
CA LEU A 508 -17.45 11.87 12.57
C LEU A 508 -17.20 13.31 12.10
N LEU A 509 -16.11 13.52 11.35
CA LEU A 509 -15.78 14.84 10.82
C LEU A 509 -16.48 15.13 9.47
N ALA A 510 -16.99 14.11 8.78
CA ALA A 510 -17.64 14.27 7.48
C ALA A 510 -18.71 15.38 7.46
N PRO A 511 -19.66 15.49 8.41
CA PRO A 511 -20.66 16.56 8.38
C PRO A 511 -20.04 17.96 8.53
N LEU A 512 -18.95 18.12 9.30
CA LEU A 512 -18.25 19.40 9.43
C LEU A 512 -17.60 19.80 8.10
N LEU A 513 -16.88 18.86 7.48
CA LEU A 513 -16.19 19.09 6.20
C LEU A 513 -17.17 19.42 5.08
N ILE A 514 -18.29 18.71 5.00
CA ILE A 514 -19.42 19.00 4.09
C ILE A 514 -19.98 20.41 4.37
N SER A 515 -20.20 20.75 5.63
CA SER A 515 -20.73 22.07 6.04
C SER A 515 -19.78 23.19 5.67
N PHE A 516 -18.48 23.03 5.90
CA PHE A 516 -17.48 24.04 5.55
C PHE A 516 -17.36 24.21 4.03
N GLY A 517 -17.77 23.19 3.25
CA GLY A 517 -17.78 23.19 1.79
C GLY A 517 -16.51 22.66 1.18
N MET A 518 -15.95 21.60 1.76
CA MET A 518 -14.85 20.82 1.19
C MET A 518 -15.20 20.33 -0.22
N ASN A 519 -14.25 20.43 -1.15
CA ASN A 519 -14.44 19.98 -2.52
C ASN A 519 -13.93 18.55 -2.75
N GLU A 520 -12.83 18.16 -2.07
CA GLU A 520 -12.15 16.89 -2.32
C GLU A 520 -11.75 16.23 -1.00
N PHE A 521 -12.01 14.93 -0.90
CA PHE A 521 -11.61 14.06 0.20
C PHE A 521 -10.60 13.06 -0.32
N SER A 522 -9.36 13.08 0.18
CA SER A 522 -8.33 12.12 -0.20
C SER A 522 -8.03 11.17 0.95
N VAL A 523 -8.37 9.91 0.76
CA VAL A 523 -8.35 8.87 1.78
C VAL A 523 -7.48 7.69 1.35
N SER A 524 -7.33 6.64 2.17
CA SER A 524 -6.72 5.40 1.67
C SER A 524 -7.62 4.77 0.60
N ALA A 525 -7.04 4.09 -0.40
CA ALA A 525 -7.83 3.43 -1.46
C ALA A 525 -8.91 2.51 -0.87
N THR A 526 -8.60 1.78 0.19
CA THR A 526 -9.53 0.88 0.88
C THR A 526 -10.66 1.59 1.61
N SER A 527 -10.52 2.88 1.93
CA SER A 527 -11.54 3.68 2.61
C SER A 527 -12.52 4.38 1.66
N ILE A 528 -12.29 4.33 0.35
CA ILE A 528 -13.10 5.05 -0.66
C ILE A 528 -14.59 4.75 -0.50
N LEU A 529 -15.01 3.49 -0.56
CA LEU A 529 -16.43 3.14 -0.54
C LEU A 529 -17.09 3.47 0.82
N ALA A 530 -16.37 3.28 1.93
CA ALA A 530 -16.86 3.63 3.25
C ALA A 530 -17.07 5.15 3.40
N THR A 531 -16.11 5.93 2.90
CA THR A 531 -16.21 7.41 2.93
C THR A 531 -17.33 7.89 2.02
N ARG A 532 -17.50 7.30 0.81
CA ARG A 532 -18.61 7.60 -0.10
C ARG A 532 -19.96 7.34 0.56
N LYS A 533 -20.12 6.18 1.21
CA LYS A 533 -21.31 5.87 2.02
C LYS A 533 -21.52 6.94 3.09
N GLY A 534 -20.48 7.23 3.91
CA GLY A 534 -20.57 8.20 4.99
C GLY A 534 -21.02 9.59 4.53
N ILE A 535 -20.47 10.10 3.42
CA ILE A 535 -20.87 11.39 2.82
C ILE A 535 -22.35 11.34 2.38
N SER A 536 -22.79 10.23 1.76
CA SER A 536 -24.15 10.10 1.24
C SER A 536 -25.25 10.07 2.32
N LEU A 537 -24.89 9.90 3.58
CA LEU A 537 -25.84 9.88 4.70
C LEU A 537 -26.29 11.29 5.12
N TRP A 538 -25.57 12.34 4.71
CA TRP A 538 -25.80 13.69 5.15
C TRP A 538 -26.44 14.55 4.06
N THR A 539 -27.45 15.38 4.43
CA THR A 539 -27.79 16.56 3.64
C THR A 539 -26.94 17.74 4.08
N LYS A 540 -26.81 18.75 3.20
CA LYS A 540 -26.07 19.97 3.54
C LYS A 540 -26.67 20.69 4.74
N GLU A 541 -28.02 20.73 4.84
CA GLU A 541 -28.73 21.35 5.96
C GLU A 541 -28.42 20.68 7.30
N GLU A 542 -28.47 19.33 7.35
CA GLU A 542 -28.11 18.58 8.55
C GLU A 542 -26.65 18.79 8.93
N ALA A 543 -25.75 18.77 7.95
CA ALA A 543 -24.32 19.01 8.14
C ALA A 543 -24.08 20.42 8.72
N ASP A 544 -24.79 21.44 8.21
CA ASP A 544 -24.72 22.82 8.72
C ASP A 544 -25.18 22.93 10.18
N ALA A 545 -26.25 22.24 10.53
CA ALA A 545 -26.74 22.22 11.91
C ALA A 545 -25.74 21.56 12.88
N VAL A 546 -25.13 20.42 12.45
CA VAL A 546 -24.09 19.72 13.22
C VAL A 546 -22.87 20.60 13.40
N ALA A 547 -22.37 21.20 12.31
CA ALA A 547 -21.18 22.05 12.34
C ALA A 547 -21.39 23.30 13.22
N ALA A 548 -22.55 23.98 13.11
CA ALA A 548 -22.86 25.14 13.93
C ALA A 548 -22.79 24.83 15.44
N LYS A 549 -23.29 23.65 15.84
CA LYS A 549 -23.21 23.22 17.24
C LYS A 549 -21.80 22.83 17.64
N ALA A 550 -21.11 22.00 16.84
CA ALA A 550 -19.75 21.55 17.13
C ALA A 550 -18.79 22.75 17.28
N MET A 551 -18.86 23.75 16.38
CA MET A 551 -18.01 24.93 16.39
C MET A 551 -18.31 25.89 17.55
N SER A 552 -19.44 25.72 18.24
CA SER A 552 -19.78 26.48 19.47
C SER A 552 -19.20 25.85 20.74
N LEU A 553 -18.70 24.60 20.66
CA LEU A 553 -18.11 23.92 21.80
C LEU A 553 -16.66 24.38 22.02
N THR A 554 -16.15 24.16 23.21
CA THR A 554 -14.90 24.79 23.68
C THR A 554 -13.78 23.79 23.95
N THR A 555 -14.12 22.54 24.13
CA THR A 555 -13.15 21.47 24.40
C THR A 555 -13.26 20.34 23.37
N GLU A 556 -12.15 19.64 23.15
CA GLU A 556 -12.10 18.45 22.30
C GLU A 556 -13.12 17.39 22.74
N ALA A 557 -13.14 17.05 24.03
CA ALA A 557 -14.04 16.05 24.58
C ALA A 557 -15.53 16.36 24.35
N GLU A 558 -15.91 17.65 24.44
CA GLU A 558 -17.29 18.10 24.13
C GLU A 558 -17.60 17.92 22.65
N VAL A 559 -16.66 18.26 21.76
CA VAL A 559 -16.81 18.12 20.30
C VAL A 559 -16.95 16.64 19.95
N GLU A 560 -16.03 15.81 20.39
CA GLU A 560 -16.02 14.37 20.10
C GLU A 560 -17.29 13.69 20.63
N ALA A 561 -17.67 13.95 21.88
CA ALA A 561 -18.89 13.39 22.47
C ALA A 561 -20.15 13.81 21.70
N TYR A 562 -20.22 15.08 21.27
CA TYR A 562 -21.33 15.55 20.47
C TYR A 562 -21.38 14.88 19.10
N LEU A 563 -20.25 14.79 18.39
CA LEU A 563 -20.18 14.15 17.07
C LEU A 563 -20.53 12.67 17.14
N LYS A 564 -20.05 11.94 18.15
CA LYS A 564 -20.43 10.54 18.40
C LYS A 564 -21.94 10.38 18.64
N ASN A 565 -22.57 11.33 19.32
CA ASN A 565 -24.01 11.25 19.61
C ASN A 565 -24.90 11.51 18.36
N VAL A 566 -24.41 12.26 17.37
CA VAL A 566 -25.14 12.58 16.14
C VAL A 566 -24.67 11.77 14.93
N ALA A 567 -23.70 10.87 15.11
CA ALA A 567 -23.15 10.05 14.05
C ALA A 567 -24.22 9.21 13.33
N LYS A 568 -24.13 9.15 12.01
CA LYS A 568 -24.97 8.30 11.16
C LYS A 568 -24.15 7.07 10.72
N HIS A 569 -24.79 5.90 10.64
CA HIS A 569 -24.15 4.62 10.37
C HIS A 569 -24.67 3.96 9.09
#